data_992deac176a0cf2e03f19244ccb9ed1f
#
_entry.id   992deac176a0cf2e03f19244ccb9ed1f
#
_cell.length_a   1.000
_cell.length_b   1.000
_cell.length_c   1.000
_cell.angle_alpha   90.00
_cell.angle_beta   90.00
_cell.angle_gamma   90.00
#
_symmetry.space_group_name_H-M   'P 1'
#
loop_
_entity.id
_entity.type
_entity.pdbx_description
1 polymer ?
#
loop_
_entity_poly.entity_id
_entity_poly.type
_entity_poly.pdbx_seq_one_letter_code
_entity_poly.pdbx_strand_id
1 'polypeptide(L)'
;MAQINLSDYKNLYLQTAKDYMNNISLAYSKLSSNLADNEAINTIHIGSHSLKSQSQVMGFTDIANFCFGLEKTSNDILTGISKADEMFLNFLKDFIEKVNAGIVAIEKTQ
;
A
#
# COMPACT_ATOMS: atom_id res chain seq x y z
N MET A 1 22.92 2.76 26.94
CA MET A 1 22.21 2.17 25.79
C MET A 1 20.83 2.77 25.66
N ALA A 2 20.49 3.28 24.49
CA ALA A 2 19.18 3.88 24.29
C ALA A 2 18.10 2.79 24.34
N GLN A 3 17.05 3.05 25.10
CA GLN A 3 15.89 2.18 25.08
C GLN A 3 15.08 2.48 23.82
N ILE A 4 14.64 1.42 23.15
CA ILE A 4 13.81 1.54 21.98
C ILE A 4 12.36 1.65 22.45
N ASN A 5 11.73 2.76 22.11
CA ASN A 5 10.37 3.06 22.52
C ASN A 5 9.41 2.58 21.41
N LEU A 6 8.43 1.77 21.77
CA LEU A 6 7.44 1.25 20.84
C LEU A 6 6.66 2.38 20.15
N SER A 7 6.43 3.51 20.84
CA SER A 7 5.73 4.63 20.22
C SER A 7 6.56 5.29 19.12
N ASP A 8 7.88 5.26 19.21
CA ASP A 8 8.76 5.78 18.16
C ASP A 8 8.67 4.90 16.91
N TYR A 9 8.64 3.57 17.07
CA TYR A 9 8.44 2.65 15.96
C TYR A 9 7.07 2.85 15.32
N LYS A 10 6.03 3.03 16.13
CA LYS A 10 4.69 3.28 15.64
C LYS A 10 4.64 4.57 14.82
N ASN A 11 5.25 5.64 15.33
CA ASN A 11 5.27 6.92 14.63
C ASN A 11 6.04 6.84 13.32
N LEU A 12 7.17 6.14 13.31
CA LEU A 12 7.94 5.94 12.08
C LEU A 12 7.16 5.10 11.07
N TYR A 13 6.51 4.03 11.53
CA TYR A 13 5.65 3.23 10.67
C TYR A 13 4.55 4.09 10.04
N LEU A 14 3.85 4.89 10.83
CA LEU A 14 2.75 5.73 10.34
C LEU A 14 3.24 6.73 9.29
N GLN A 15 4.38 7.37 9.53
CA GLN A 15 4.95 8.30 8.58
C GLN A 15 5.28 7.62 7.26
N THR A 16 5.93 6.46 7.33
CA THR A 16 6.34 5.71 6.15
C THR A 16 5.12 5.16 5.40
N ALA A 17 4.13 4.64 6.14
CA ALA A 17 2.90 4.13 5.55
C ALA A 17 2.14 5.22 4.79
N LYS A 18 2.06 6.42 5.36
CA LYS A 18 1.41 7.55 4.70
C LYS A 18 2.13 7.93 3.42
N ASP A 19 3.46 7.90 3.42
CA ASP A 19 4.24 8.20 2.22
C ASP A 19 3.96 7.19 1.11
N TYR A 20 3.95 5.89 1.44
CA TYR A 20 3.61 4.86 0.45
C TYR A 20 2.18 5.02 -0.04
N MET A 21 1.23 5.32 0.84
CA MET A 21 -0.16 5.50 0.43
C MET A 21 -0.34 6.73 -0.47
N ASN A 22 0.42 7.80 -0.23
CA ASN A 22 0.42 8.95 -1.13
C ASN A 22 0.92 8.57 -2.52
N ASN A 23 2.00 7.81 -2.59
CA ASN A 23 2.54 7.35 -3.87
C ASN A 23 1.55 6.45 -4.62
N ILE A 24 0.90 5.55 -3.90
CA ILE A 24 -0.11 4.65 -4.47
C ILE A 24 -1.32 5.46 -4.96
N SER A 25 -1.76 6.47 -4.21
CA SER A 25 -2.88 7.33 -4.61
C SER A 25 -2.55 8.14 -5.86
N LEU A 26 -1.33 8.65 -5.97
CA LEU A 26 -0.88 9.34 -7.18
C LEU A 26 -0.84 8.39 -8.37
N ALA A 27 -0.38 7.17 -8.17
CA ALA A 27 -0.36 6.15 -9.21
C ALA A 27 -1.78 5.78 -9.66
N TYR A 28 -2.72 5.71 -8.73
CA TYR A 28 -4.15 5.51 -9.05
C TYR A 28 -4.66 6.60 -9.99
N SER A 29 -4.34 7.87 -9.68
CA SER A 29 -4.75 8.99 -10.53
C SER A 29 -4.16 8.88 -11.92
N LYS A 30 -2.89 8.50 -12.04
CA LYS A 30 -2.23 8.32 -13.34
C LYS A 30 -2.88 7.19 -14.13
N LEU A 31 -3.18 6.08 -13.48
CA LEU A 31 -3.83 4.93 -14.12
C LEU A 31 -5.25 5.27 -14.57
N SER A 32 -5.96 6.08 -13.81
CA SER A 32 -7.32 6.52 -14.19
C SER A 32 -7.32 7.28 -15.52
N SER A 33 -6.22 7.96 -15.83
CA SER A 33 -6.05 8.66 -17.10
C SER A 33 -5.44 7.79 -18.20
N ASN A 34 -4.63 6.79 -17.81
CA ASN A 34 -3.94 5.92 -18.77
C ASN A 34 -3.66 4.55 -18.13
N LEU A 35 -4.49 3.57 -18.47
CA LEU A 35 -4.38 2.20 -17.95
C LEU A 35 -3.09 1.49 -18.38
N ALA A 36 -2.41 2.00 -19.42
CA ALA A 36 -1.16 1.42 -19.90
C ALA A 36 0.09 1.99 -19.22
N ASP A 37 -0.09 2.80 -18.17
CA ASP A 37 1.02 3.42 -17.44
C ASP A 37 1.73 2.38 -16.55
N ASN A 38 2.71 1.69 -17.12
CA ASN A 38 3.46 0.65 -16.44
C ASN A 38 4.29 1.20 -15.28
N GLU A 39 4.74 2.44 -15.37
CA GLU A 39 5.47 3.08 -14.28
C GLU A 39 4.58 3.24 -13.05
N ALA A 40 3.31 3.62 -13.26
CA ALA A 40 2.34 3.71 -12.17
C ALA A 40 2.09 2.33 -11.54
N ILE A 41 1.96 1.28 -12.36
CA ILE A 41 1.82 -0.09 -11.86
C ILE A 41 3.03 -0.49 -11.02
N ASN A 42 4.23 -0.16 -11.48
CA ASN A 42 5.45 -0.47 -10.75
C ASN A 42 5.51 0.26 -9.40
N THR A 43 5.08 1.51 -9.36
CA THR A 43 4.98 2.28 -8.11
C THR A 43 4.04 1.59 -7.12
N ILE A 44 2.91 1.09 -7.60
CA ILE A 44 1.95 0.34 -6.78
C ILE A 44 2.57 -0.94 -6.25
N HIS A 45 3.29 -1.67 -7.11
CA HIS A 45 3.95 -2.92 -6.73
C HIS A 45 4.99 -2.70 -5.64
N ILE A 46 5.87 -1.73 -5.83
CA ILE A 46 6.91 -1.40 -4.86
C ILE A 46 6.31 -0.95 -3.53
N GLY A 47 5.32 -0.05 -3.59
CA GLY A 47 4.68 0.48 -2.39
C GLY A 47 3.95 -0.58 -1.59
N SER A 48 3.19 -1.44 -2.26
CA SER A 48 2.45 -2.51 -1.59
C SER A 48 3.40 -3.55 -0.97
N HIS A 49 4.49 -3.89 -1.66
CA HIS A 49 5.50 -4.81 -1.13
C HIS A 49 6.14 -4.25 0.14
N SER A 50 6.60 -3.00 0.09
CA SER A 50 7.27 -2.37 1.22
C SER A 50 6.34 -2.19 2.41
N LEU A 51 5.12 -1.73 2.16
CA LEU A 51 4.14 -1.55 3.22
C LEU A 51 3.72 -2.90 3.83
N LYS A 52 3.61 -3.94 3.01
CA LYS A 52 3.35 -5.31 3.52
C LYS A 52 4.41 -5.72 4.52
N SER A 53 5.68 -5.60 4.15
CA SER A 53 6.80 -6.03 4.99
C SER A 53 6.82 -5.27 6.33
N GLN A 54 6.64 -3.97 6.29
CA GLN A 54 6.64 -3.14 7.49
C GLN A 54 5.43 -3.43 8.37
N SER A 55 4.27 -3.65 7.77
CA SER A 55 3.05 -3.98 8.51
C SER A 55 3.17 -5.33 9.20
N GLN A 56 3.81 -6.31 8.56
CA GLN A 56 4.08 -7.62 9.17
C GLN A 56 4.97 -7.47 10.40
N VAL A 57 6.04 -6.69 10.30
CA VAL A 57 6.96 -6.47 11.42
C VAL A 57 6.23 -5.84 12.60
N MET A 58 5.32 -4.91 12.33
CA MET A 58 4.55 -4.23 13.38
C MET A 58 3.37 -5.02 13.89
N GLY A 59 3.04 -6.15 13.27
CA GLY A 59 1.89 -6.97 13.65
C GLY A 59 0.55 -6.45 13.13
N PHE A 60 0.54 -5.54 12.17
CA PHE A 60 -0.69 -5.03 11.57
C PHE A 60 -1.13 -5.97 10.43
N THR A 61 -1.66 -7.12 10.83
CA THR A 61 -1.94 -8.24 9.92
C THR A 61 -2.95 -7.88 8.85
N ASP A 62 -3.99 -7.12 9.18
CA ASP A 62 -5.03 -6.75 8.21
C ASP A 62 -4.43 -5.91 7.07
N ILE A 63 -3.64 -4.91 7.42
CA ILE A 63 -2.99 -4.07 6.41
C ILE A 63 -2.02 -4.91 5.57
N ALA A 64 -1.24 -5.78 6.21
CA ALA A 64 -0.32 -6.64 5.51
C ALA A 64 -1.05 -7.55 4.50
N ASN A 65 -2.20 -8.08 4.87
CA ASN A 65 -3.00 -8.93 3.98
C ASN A 65 -3.56 -8.15 2.78
N PHE A 66 -4.04 -6.93 3.00
CA PHE A 66 -4.47 -6.08 1.88
C PHE A 66 -3.31 -5.81 0.92
N CYS A 67 -2.13 -5.51 1.47
CA CYS A 67 -0.95 -5.25 0.67
C CYS A 67 -0.50 -6.48 -0.11
N PHE A 68 -0.61 -7.66 0.46
CA PHE A 68 -0.26 -8.91 -0.22
C PHE A 68 -1.10 -9.07 -1.50
N GLY A 69 -2.41 -8.83 -1.40
CA GLY A 69 -3.30 -8.92 -2.56
C GLY A 69 -2.94 -7.93 -3.66
N LEU A 70 -2.63 -6.69 -3.30
CA LEU A 70 -2.26 -5.67 -4.26
C LEU A 70 -0.89 -5.94 -4.88
N GLU A 71 0.07 -6.39 -4.08
CA GLU A 71 1.40 -6.76 -4.57
C GLU A 71 1.29 -7.87 -5.63
N LYS A 72 0.51 -8.91 -5.33
CA LYS A 72 0.31 -10.02 -6.26
C LYS A 72 -0.34 -9.56 -7.55
N THR A 73 -1.42 -8.80 -7.45
CA THR A 73 -2.19 -8.34 -8.63
C THR A 73 -1.34 -7.42 -9.50
N SER A 74 -0.61 -6.48 -8.90
CA SER A 74 0.27 -5.59 -9.66
C SER A 74 1.40 -6.34 -10.32
N ASN A 75 1.97 -7.36 -9.65
CA ASN A 75 3.00 -8.21 -10.26
C ASN A 75 2.46 -8.97 -11.47
N ASP A 76 1.24 -9.50 -11.38
CA ASP A 76 0.60 -10.18 -12.50
C ASP A 76 0.43 -9.26 -13.71
N ILE A 77 0.13 -7.98 -13.48
CA ILE A 77 0.03 -7.00 -14.55
C ILE A 77 1.42 -6.73 -15.16
N LEU A 78 2.43 -6.53 -14.31
CA LEU A 78 3.80 -6.26 -14.79
C LEU A 78 4.39 -7.42 -15.60
N THR A 79 4.02 -8.64 -15.26
CA THR A 79 4.53 -9.85 -15.94
C THR A 79 3.65 -10.29 -17.11
N GLY A 80 2.56 -9.58 -17.40
CA GLY A 80 1.70 -9.87 -18.53
C GLY A 80 0.66 -10.96 -18.29
N ILE A 81 0.53 -11.47 -17.07
CA ILE A 81 -0.47 -12.46 -16.73
C ILE A 81 -1.87 -11.86 -16.75
N SER A 82 -2.01 -10.61 -16.31
CA SER A 82 -3.27 -9.89 -16.35
C SER A 82 -3.06 -8.46 -16.86
N LYS A 83 -4.17 -7.75 -17.07
CA LYS A 83 -4.13 -6.36 -17.56
C LYS A 83 -4.71 -5.41 -16.53
N ALA A 84 -4.19 -4.18 -16.53
CA ALA A 84 -4.83 -3.10 -15.78
C ALA A 84 -6.12 -2.72 -16.50
N ASP A 85 -7.25 -2.81 -15.79
CA ASP A 85 -8.58 -2.54 -16.33
C ASP A 85 -9.43 -1.84 -15.24
N GLU A 86 -10.70 -1.60 -15.56
CA GLU A 86 -11.61 -0.98 -14.58
C GLU A 86 -11.74 -1.80 -13.32
N MET A 87 -11.73 -3.12 -13.43
CA MET A 87 -11.79 -4.00 -12.27
C MET A 87 -10.58 -3.79 -11.35
N PHE A 88 -9.40 -3.66 -11.95
CA PHE A 88 -8.19 -3.37 -11.18
C PHE A 88 -8.27 -1.99 -10.52
N LEU A 89 -8.79 -0.98 -11.22
CA LEU A 89 -8.96 0.36 -10.63
C LEU A 89 -9.91 0.31 -9.44
N ASN A 90 -11.00 -0.43 -9.54
CA ASN A 90 -11.94 -0.57 -8.43
C ASN A 90 -11.31 -1.29 -7.25
N PHE A 91 -10.52 -2.33 -7.51
CA PHE A 91 -9.77 -3.04 -6.48
C PHE A 91 -8.78 -2.12 -5.78
N LEU A 92 -8.06 -1.32 -6.56
CA LEU A 92 -7.08 -0.37 -6.04
C LEU A 92 -7.74 0.73 -5.19
N LYS A 93 -8.86 1.25 -5.65
CA LYS A 93 -9.62 2.24 -4.89
C LYS A 93 -10.07 1.68 -3.53
N ASP A 94 -10.59 0.46 -3.53
CA ASP A 94 -11.01 -0.22 -2.31
C ASP A 94 -9.83 -0.42 -1.35
N PHE A 95 -8.68 -0.83 -1.90
CA PHE A 95 -7.44 -0.96 -1.13
C PHE A 95 -7.07 0.35 -0.45
N ILE A 96 -7.06 1.44 -1.22
CA ILE A 96 -6.69 2.77 -0.70
C ILE A 96 -7.61 3.16 0.46
N GLU A 97 -8.92 2.97 0.30
CA GLU A 97 -9.89 3.31 1.34
C GLU A 97 -9.68 2.48 2.61
N LYS A 98 -9.51 1.17 2.45
CA LYS A 98 -9.35 0.26 3.60
C LYS A 98 -8.05 0.49 4.35
N VAL A 99 -6.95 0.66 3.63
CA VAL A 99 -5.65 0.88 4.27
C VAL A 99 -5.60 2.24 4.95
N ASN A 100 -6.14 3.27 4.32
CA ASN A 100 -6.20 4.59 4.96
C ASN A 100 -7.04 4.56 6.25
N ALA A 101 -8.16 3.84 6.23
CA ALA A 101 -8.97 3.66 7.44
C ALA A 101 -8.20 2.91 8.52
N GLY A 102 -7.42 1.90 8.14
CA GLY A 102 -6.58 1.16 9.07
C GLY A 102 -5.49 2.03 9.69
N ILE A 103 -4.87 2.89 8.89
CA ILE A 103 -3.84 3.83 9.36
C ILE A 103 -4.45 4.81 10.36
N VAL A 104 -5.62 5.36 10.06
CA VAL A 104 -6.33 6.27 10.98
C VAL A 104 -6.65 5.56 12.30
N ALA A 105 -7.09 4.30 12.23
CA ALA A 105 -7.37 3.51 13.44
C ALA A 105 -6.11 3.34 14.29
N ILE A 106 -4.97 3.06 13.67
CA ILE A 106 -3.68 2.94 14.38
C ILE A 106 -3.28 4.25 15.04
N GLU A 107 -3.47 5.37 14.34
CA GLU A 107 -3.16 6.70 14.89
C GLU A 107 -3.93 6.99 16.17
N LYS A 108 -5.15 6.48 16.27
CA LYS A 108 -6.01 6.73 17.43
C LYS A 108 -5.73 5.81 18.60
N THR A 109 -4.96 4.74 18.40
CA THR A 109 -4.60 3.84 19.50
C THR A 109 -3.43 4.42 20.30
N GLN A 110 -3.37 4.06 21.57
CA GLN A 110 -2.29 4.52 22.43
C GLN A 110 -1.29 3.44 22.70
#